data_24a453df119d2969a72a3eb209ae33cb
#
_entry.id   24a453df119d2969a72a3eb209ae33cb
#
_cell.length_a   1.000
_cell.length_b   1.000
_cell.length_c   1.000
_cell.angle_alpha   90.00
_cell.angle_beta   90.00
_cell.angle_gamma   90.00
#
_symmetry.space_group_name_H-M   'P 1'
#
loop_
_entity.id
_entity.type
_entity.pdbx_description
1 polymer ?
#
loop_
_entity_poly.entity_id
_entity_poly.type
_entity_poly.pdbx_seq_one_letter_code
_entity_poly.pdbx_strand_id
1 'polypeptide(L)'
;MKLAAFFSGGKDSTFAIYDAKKCGHKIVVLFTIEPKSDESHLLHHPNISYTKLQSQSMCIPQIIISIDDVKPNIEAAKIDDLIKTAKKTFDFEGIVHGLSLIHI
;
A
#
# COMPACT_ATOMS: atom_id res chain seq x y z
N MET A 1 -6.93 -11.92 11.04
CA MET A 1 -6.12 -10.83 11.60
C MET A 1 -6.33 -9.55 10.80
N LYS A 2 -6.07 -8.41 11.38
CA LYS A 2 -6.18 -7.14 10.68
C LYS A 2 -4.88 -6.85 9.95
N LEU A 3 -4.95 -6.52 8.67
CA LEU A 3 -3.79 -6.32 7.82
C LEU A 3 -3.84 -4.98 7.10
N ALA A 4 -2.67 -4.40 6.84
CA ALA A 4 -2.50 -3.37 5.85
C ALA A 4 -2.04 -4.01 4.54
N ALA A 5 -2.21 -3.34 3.42
CA ALA A 5 -1.76 -3.86 2.14
C ALA A 5 -1.11 -2.75 1.31
N PHE A 6 0.01 -3.06 0.68
CA PHE A 6 0.54 -2.20 -0.36
C PHE A 6 -0.28 -2.41 -1.63
N PHE A 7 -0.74 -1.33 -2.23
CA PHE A 7 -1.70 -1.39 -3.32
C PHE A 7 -1.28 -0.47 -4.47
N SER A 8 -0.96 -1.06 -5.60
CA SER A 8 -0.59 -0.32 -6.82
C SER A 8 -1.74 -0.21 -7.82
N GLY A 9 -2.86 -0.87 -7.55
CA GLY A 9 -3.96 -0.96 -8.50
C GLY A 9 -3.76 -2.02 -9.56
N GLY A 10 -2.62 -2.70 -9.57
CA GLY A 10 -2.33 -3.74 -10.51
C GLY A 10 -2.96 -5.08 -10.14
N LYS A 11 -2.82 -6.03 -11.04
CA LYS A 11 -3.41 -7.36 -10.92
C LYS A 11 -2.94 -8.10 -9.66
N ASP A 12 -1.62 -8.07 -9.38
CA ASP A 12 -1.06 -8.84 -8.28
C ASP A 12 -1.46 -8.27 -6.91
N SER A 13 -1.47 -6.94 -6.78
CA SER A 13 -1.86 -6.34 -5.51
C SER A 13 -3.36 -6.52 -5.24
N THR A 14 -4.19 -6.44 -6.27
CA THR A 14 -5.62 -6.69 -6.15
C THR A 14 -5.89 -8.14 -5.77
N PHE A 15 -5.19 -9.07 -6.39
CA PHE A 15 -5.31 -10.49 -6.08
C PHE A 15 -4.87 -10.79 -4.64
N ALA A 16 -3.79 -10.16 -4.18
CA ALA A 16 -3.29 -10.36 -2.83
C ALA A 16 -4.33 -9.94 -1.78
N ILE A 17 -5.02 -8.83 -2.02
CA ILE A 17 -6.08 -8.36 -1.13
C ILE A 17 -7.24 -9.36 -1.12
N TYR A 18 -7.65 -9.81 -2.28
CA TYR A 18 -8.72 -10.80 -2.40
C TYR A 18 -8.37 -12.10 -1.66
N ASP A 19 -7.16 -12.59 -1.86
CA ASP A 19 -6.69 -13.81 -1.24
C ASP A 19 -6.63 -13.68 0.29
N ALA A 20 -6.16 -12.56 0.79
CA ALA A 20 -6.12 -12.29 2.23
C ALA A 20 -7.53 -12.30 2.83
N LYS A 21 -8.48 -11.68 2.17
CA LYS A 21 -9.88 -11.68 2.61
C LYS A 21 -10.47 -13.07 2.61
N LYS A 22 -10.16 -13.87 1.60
CA LYS A 22 -10.63 -15.23 1.48
C LYS A 22 -10.10 -16.12 2.60
N CYS A 23 -8.91 -15.82 3.10
CA CYS A 23 -8.31 -16.52 4.23
C CYS A 23 -8.83 -16.03 5.60
N GLY A 24 -9.79 -15.12 5.61
CA GLY A 24 -10.39 -14.64 6.84
C GLY A 24 -9.75 -13.40 7.43
N HIS A 25 -8.78 -12.78 6.74
CA HIS A 25 -8.15 -11.55 7.19
C HIS A 25 -8.96 -10.32 6.79
N LYS A 26 -8.82 -9.26 7.55
CA LYS A 26 -9.46 -7.99 7.25
C LYS A 26 -8.40 -6.97 6.82
N ILE A 27 -8.54 -6.39 5.65
CA ILE A 27 -7.67 -5.31 5.20
C ILE A 27 -8.24 -3.99 5.70
N VAL A 28 -7.49 -3.31 6.55
CA VAL A 28 -7.99 -2.10 7.22
C VAL A 28 -7.45 -0.81 6.61
N VAL A 29 -6.36 -0.88 5.85
CA VAL A 29 -5.78 0.29 5.20
C VAL A 29 -4.95 -0.15 3.99
N LEU A 30 -4.91 0.70 2.95
CA LEU A 30 -4.08 0.50 1.77
C LEU A 30 -2.97 1.55 1.73
N PHE A 31 -1.75 1.13 1.41
CA PHE A 31 -0.63 2.03 1.18
C PHE A 31 -0.30 2.04 -0.30
N THR A 32 -0.36 3.21 -0.93
CA THR A 32 0.01 3.38 -2.33
C THR A 32 1.22 4.30 -2.41
N ILE A 33 2.30 3.82 -3.01
CA ILE A 33 3.53 4.59 -3.14
C ILE A 33 3.50 5.36 -4.45
N GLU A 34 3.70 6.68 -4.37
CA GLU A 34 3.73 7.57 -5.52
C GLU A 34 5.13 8.16 -5.67
N PRO A 35 5.92 7.75 -6.67
CA PRO A 35 7.22 8.36 -6.92
C PRO A 35 7.05 9.81 -7.40
N LYS A 36 7.92 10.69 -6.95
CA LYS A 36 7.88 12.10 -7.36
C LYS A 36 8.54 12.37 -8.71
N SER A 37 9.41 11.46 -9.14
CA SER A 37 10.14 11.63 -10.39
C SER A 37 9.26 11.24 -11.57
N ASP A 38 9.06 12.18 -12.50
CA ASP A 38 8.18 11.98 -13.65
C ASP A 38 8.82 11.26 -14.82
N GLU A 39 10.14 11.26 -14.91
CA GLU A 39 10.81 10.95 -16.18
C GLU A 39 10.96 9.49 -16.50
N SER A 40 11.07 8.63 -15.54
CA SER A 40 11.44 7.24 -15.79
C SER A 40 10.33 6.26 -15.53
N HIS A 41 9.13 6.71 -15.23
CA HIS A 41 8.16 5.85 -14.61
C HIS A 41 6.79 5.80 -15.26
N LEU A 42 6.67 6.32 -16.46
CA LEU A 42 5.39 6.32 -17.17
C LEU A 42 4.75 4.94 -17.28
N LEU A 43 5.58 3.88 -17.27
CA LEU A 43 5.12 2.51 -17.37
C LEU A 43 4.92 1.83 -16.02
N HIS A 44 5.47 2.38 -14.95
CA HIS A 44 5.47 1.73 -13.63
C HIS A 44 4.77 2.53 -12.54
N HIS A 45 4.32 3.73 -12.86
CA HIS A 45 3.57 4.53 -11.91
C HIS A 45 2.20 3.91 -11.67
N PRO A 46 1.77 3.75 -10.43
CA PRO A 46 0.38 3.47 -10.21
C PRO A 46 -0.45 4.66 -10.69
N ASN A 47 -1.56 4.40 -11.31
CA ASN A 47 -2.51 5.47 -11.65
C ASN A 47 -3.25 5.83 -10.36
N ILE A 48 -2.83 6.91 -9.73
CA ILE A 48 -3.34 7.30 -8.41
C ILE A 48 -4.85 7.52 -8.43
N SER A 49 -5.35 8.18 -9.45
CA SER A 49 -6.80 8.41 -9.56
C SER A 49 -7.57 7.10 -9.62
N TYR A 50 -7.06 6.13 -10.36
CA TYR A 50 -7.67 4.83 -10.48
C TYR A 50 -7.62 4.06 -9.16
N THR A 51 -6.48 4.10 -8.46
CA THR A 51 -6.36 3.43 -7.15
C THR A 51 -7.30 4.05 -6.12
N LYS A 52 -7.52 5.36 -6.18
CA LYS A 52 -8.50 6.02 -5.29
C LYS A 52 -9.91 5.50 -5.54
N LEU A 53 -10.30 5.34 -6.80
CA LEU A 53 -11.60 4.78 -7.12
C LEU A 53 -11.73 3.34 -6.63
N GLN A 54 -10.69 2.55 -6.79
CA GLN A 54 -10.68 1.17 -6.31
C GLN A 54 -10.79 1.11 -4.78
N SER A 55 -10.05 1.95 -4.08
CA SER A 55 -10.10 2.06 -2.62
C SER A 55 -11.53 2.39 -2.14
N GLN A 56 -12.17 3.36 -2.78
CA GLN A 56 -13.55 3.71 -2.47
C GLN A 56 -14.51 2.56 -2.72
N SER A 57 -14.32 1.87 -3.84
CA SER A 57 -15.14 0.72 -4.18
C SER A 57 -15.01 -0.41 -3.18
N MET A 58 -13.82 -0.62 -2.63
CA MET A 58 -13.57 -1.63 -1.60
C MET A 58 -13.95 -1.16 -0.19
N CYS A 59 -14.25 0.12 -0.02
CA CYS A 59 -14.51 0.73 1.30
C CYS A 59 -13.32 0.60 2.25
N ILE A 60 -12.10 0.69 1.72
CA ILE A 60 -10.87 0.61 2.50
C ILE A 60 -10.13 1.93 2.41
N PRO A 61 -9.76 2.57 3.53
CA PRO A 61 -9.00 3.82 3.48
C PRO A 61 -7.65 3.64 2.78
N GLN A 62 -7.22 4.65 2.04
CA GLN A 62 -5.96 4.64 1.32
C GLN A 62 -5.05 5.76 1.82
N ILE A 63 -3.80 5.41 2.09
CA ILE A 63 -2.75 6.37 2.41
C ILE A 63 -1.77 6.41 1.23
N ILE A 64 -1.59 7.59 0.64
CA ILE A 64 -0.67 7.76 -0.47
C ILE A 64 0.65 8.29 0.08
N ILE A 65 1.74 7.56 -0.20
CA ILE A 65 3.07 7.89 0.27
C ILE A 65 3.89 8.40 -0.91
N SER A 66 4.22 9.69 -0.91
CA SER A 66 5.06 10.27 -1.95
C SER A 66 6.53 10.04 -1.61
N ILE A 67 7.30 9.50 -2.53
CA ILE A 67 8.72 9.22 -2.34
C ILE A 67 9.56 9.92 -3.40
N ASP A 68 10.84 10.14 -3.07
CA ASP A 68 11.83 10.70 -3.99
C ASP A 68 12.89 9.63 -4.24
N ASP A 69 12.99 9.18 -5.48
CA ASP A 69 13.91 8.12 -5.88
C ASP A 69 15.38 8.49 -5.71
N VAL A 70 15.70 9.77 -5.55
CA VAL A 70 17.08 10.24 -5.44
C VAL A 70 17.71 9.91 -4.10
N LYS A 71 16.90 9.66 -3.07
CA LYS A 71 17.39 9.41 -1.72
C LYS A 71 16.73 8.17 -1.10
N PRO A 72 17.08 6.98 -1.57
CA PRO A 72 16.36 5.77 -1.16
C PRO A 72 16.44 5.46 0.34
N ASN A 73 17.54 5.78 1.00
CA ASN A 73 17.69 5.52 2.43
C ASN A 73 16.76 6.40 3.28
N ILE A 74 16.62 7.66 2.90
CA ILE A 74 15.73 8.59 3.59
C ILE A 74 14.28 8.21 3.34
N GLU A 75 13.98 7.79 2.14
CA GLU A 75 12.62 7.39 1.78
C GLU A 75 12.21 6.10 2.48
N ALA A 76 13.12 5.15 2.65
CA ALA A 76 12.84 3.94 3.41
C ALA A 76 12.47 4.24 4.87
N ALA A 77 13.22 5.14 5.51
CA ALA A 77 12.93 5.58 6.88
C ALA A 77 11.58 6.28 6.96
N LYS A 78 11.27 7.13 5.98
CA LYS A 78 9.99 7.84 5.91
C LYS A 78 8.81 6.87 5.79
N ILE A 79 8.94 5.87 4.93
CA ILE A 79 7.92 4.84 4.77
C ILE A 79 7.70 4.09 6.08
N ASP A 80 8.78 3.71 6.74
CA ASP A 80 8.71 3.00 8.01
C ASP A 80 7.99 3.82 9.09
N ASP A 81 8.29 5.11 9.19
CA ASP A 81 7.63 6.01 10.13
C ASP A 81 6.14 6.16 9.83
N LEU A 82 5.78 6.27 8.57
CA LEU A 82 4.38 6.37 8.16
C LEU A 82 3.61 5.10 8.48
N ILE A 83 4.23 3.95 8.28
CA ILE A 83 3.64 2.66 8.61
C ILE A 83 3.41 2.55 10.12
N LYS A 84 4.39 2.94 10.93
CA LYS A 84 4.25 2.92 12.38
C LYS A 84 3.14 3.83 12.87
N THR A 85 3.02 5.02 12.27
CA THR A 85 1.96 5.95 12.59
C THR A 85 0.59 5.38 12.22
N ALA A 86 0.49 4.81 11.04
CA ALA A 86 -0.76 4.20 10.58
C ALA A 86 -1.14 2.99 11.44
N LYS A 87 -0.18 2.24 11.92
CA LYS A 87 -0.45 1.11 12.81
C LYS A 87 -1.16 1.55 14.09
N LYS A 88 -0.81 2.70 14.63
CA LYS A 88 -1.49 3.25 15.82
C LYS A 88 -2.94 3.59 15.53
N THR A 89 -3.24 4.06 14.33
CA THR A 89 -4.59 4.46 13.94
C THR A 89 -5.46 3.26 13.55
N PHE A 90 -4.92 2.33 12.78
CA PHE A 90 -5.68 1.24 12.16
C PHE A 90 -5.49 -0.12 12.83
N ASP A 91 -4.52 -0.24 13.72
CA ASP A 91 -4.29 -1.44 14.55
C ASP A 91 -4.15 -2.73 13.72
N PHE A 92 -3.34 -2.69 12.67
CA PHE A 92 -3.07 -3.88 11.87
C PHE A 92 -1.87 -4.66 12.44
N GLU A 93 -1.87 -5.98 12.22
CA GLU A 93 -0.86 -6.89 12.74
C GLU A 93 0.16 -7.35 11.71
N GLY A 94 -0.11 -7.09 10.44
CA GLY A 94 0.78 -7.49 9.36
C GLY A 94 0.53 -6.66 8.12
N ILE A 95 1.39 -6.83 7.13
CA ILE A 95 1.33 -6.10 5.87
C ILE A 95 1.40 -7.10 4.72
N VAL A 96 0.47 -6.97 3.78
CA VAL A 96 0.49 -7.73 2.53
C VAL A 96 1.25 -6.92 1.50
N HIS A 97 2.28 -7.52 0.92
CA HIS A 97 3.07 -6.89 -0.14
C HIS A 97 3.18 -7.86 -1.32
N GLY A 98 2.56 -7.51 -2.43
CA GLY A 98 2.43 -8.45 -3.54
C GLY A 98 1.69 -9.69 -3.07
N LEU A 99 2.28 -10.87 -3.21
CA LEU A 99 1.70 -12.13 -2.76
C LEU A 99 2.24 -12.58 -1.39
N SER A 100 3.01 -11.74 -0.72
CA SER A 100 3.65 -12.07 0.55
C SER A 100 2.96 -11.37 1.72
N LEU A 101 2.86 -12.07 2.84
CA LEU A 101 2.37 -11.51 4.09
C LEU A 101 3.54 -11.35 5.05
N ILE A 102 3.70 -10.16 5.61
CA ILE A 102 4.75 -9.84 6.56
C ILE A 102 4.10 -9.50 7.90
N HIS A 103 4.45 -10.24 8.93
CA HIS A 103 4.01 -9.92 10.28
C HIS A 103 4.88 -8.83 10.89
N ILE A 104 4.28 -7.94 11.64
CA ILE A 104 4.98 -6.89 12.36
C ILE A 104 4.55 -6.81 13.82
#